data_bcd5e2448db33284b3c7c6a38b379da7
#
_entry.id   bcd5e2448db33284b3c7c6a38b379da7
#
_cell.length_a   1.000
_cell.length_b   1.000
_cell.length_c   1.000
_cell.angle_alpha   90.00
_cell.angle_beta   90.00
_cell.angle_gamma   90.00
#
_symmetry.space_group_name_H-M   'P 1'
#
loop_
_entity.id
_entity.type
_entity.pdbx_description
1 polymer ?
#
loop_
_entity_poly.entity_id
_entity_poly.type
_entity_poly.pdbx_seq_one_letter_code
_entity_poly.pdbx_strand_id
1 'polypeptide(L)'
;MTSQDIAVAIDRPAAEVAAFARDPRNLPAWAAGLSHGIEEVDGRWFASSPMGRVEVRFPSDEPGVLDHDVVLPTGEVVHNPLRVLADGAGCRVVFTLNRRPGMSEEEFAADAAAVTADLDRLREVVSGQRS
;
A
#
# COMPACT_ATOMS: atom_id res chain seq x y z
N MET A 1 -9.99 9.23 -18.62
CA MET A 1 -9.98 9.04 -17.19
C MET A 1 -9.62 7.60 -16.86
N THR A 2 -8.57 7.36 -16.14
CA THR A 2 -8.10 6.00 -15.99
C THR A 2 -7.76 5.67 -14.54
N SER A 3 -8.41 4.63 -14.06
CA SER A 3 -8.03 4.02 -12.79
C SER A 3 -8.16 2.52 -12.95
N GLN A 4 -7.47 1.78 -12.09
CA GLN A 4 -7.48 0.33 -12.14
C GLN A 4 -7.50 -0.20 -10.73
N ASP A 5 -8.43 -1.10 -10.44
CA ASP A 5 -8.45 -1.80 -9.16
C ASP A 5 -7.60 -3.05 -9.29
N ILE A 6 -6.65 -3.18 -8.38
CA ILE A 6 -5.76 -4.33 -8.33
C ILE A 6 -6.05 -5.04 -7.01
N ALA A 7 -6.38 -6.32 -7.09
CA ALA A 7 -6.84 -7.04 -5.91
C ALA A 7 -6.11 -8.36 -5.74
N VAL A 8 -5.99 -8.77 -4.47
CA VAL A 8 -5.47 -10.10 -4.13
C VAL A 8 -6.37 -10.69 -3.05
N ALA A 9 -6.63 -11.99 -3.17
CA ALA A 9 -7.35 -12.71 -2.12
C ALA A 9 -6.34 -13.31 -1.16
N ILE A 10 -6.60 -13.15 0.15
CA ILE A 10 -5.70 -13.64 1.18
C ILE A 10 -6.51 -14.52 2.13
N ASP A 11 -6.02 -15.74 2.39
CA ASP A 11 -6.69 -16.70 3.24
C ASP A 11 -6.33 -16.48 4.71
N ARG A 12 -6.54 -15.24 5.18
CA ARG A 12 -6.33 -14.82 6.56
C ARG A 12 -7.42 -13.83 6.92
N PRO A 13 -7.79 -13.73 8.21
CA PRO A 13 -8.86 -12.81 8.60
C PRO A 13 -8.56 -11.36 8.22
N ALA A 14 -9.60 -10.65 7.78
CA ALA A 14 -9.45 -9.26 7.35
C ALA A 14 -8.82 -8.38 8.42
N ALA A 15 -9.20 -8.56 9.69
CA ALA A 15 -8.66 -7.76 10.78
C ALA A 15 -7.16 -7.96 10.95
N GLU A 16 -6.69 -9.20 10.76
CA GLU A 16 -5.27 -9.51 10.88
C GLU A 16 -4.47 -8.85 9.76
N VAL A 17 -4.97 -8.95 8.54
CA VAL A 17 -4.29 -8.38 7.37
C VAL A 17 -4.29 -6.86 7.46
N ALA A 18 -5.42 -6.26 7.86
CA ALA A 18 -5.52 -4.81 8.00
C ALA A 18 -4.55 -4.29 9.07
N ALA A 19 -4.45 -4.97 10.20
CA ALA A 19 -3.55 -4.55 11.27
C ALA A 19 -2.10 -4.58 10.82
N PHE A 20 -1.71 -5.61 10.07
CA PHE A 20 -0.35 -5.74 9.57
C PHE A 20 -0.05 -4.65 8.52
N ALA A 21 -0.95 -4.50 7.56
CA ALA A 21 -0.71 -3.57 6.45
C ALA A 21 -0.78 -2.10 6.89
N ARG A 22 -1.55 -1.82 7.94
CA ARG A 22 -1.68 -0.45 8.46
C ARG A 22 -0.44 0.02 9.19
N ASP A 23 0.38 -0.89 9.71
CA ASP A 23 1.55 -0.54 10.51
C ASP A 23 2.67 -0.07 9.58
N PRO A 24 3.07 1.22 9.66
CA PRO A 24 4.11 1.73 8.74
C PRO A 24 5.44 0.98 8.86
N ARG A 25 5.73 0.41 10.03
CA ARG A 25 6.97 -0.35 10.23
C ARG A 25 7.04 -1.59 9.35
N ASN A 26 5.90 -2.06 8.86
CA ASN A 26 5.84 -3.24 8.00
C ASN A 26 5.94 -2.90 6.52
N LEU A 27 5.92 -1.62 6.14
CA LEU A 27 5.97 -1.22 4.73
C LEU A 27 7.18 -1.80 3.98
N PRO A 28 8.40 -1.79 4.54
CA PRO A 28 9.52 -2.36 3.80
C PRO A 28 9.36 -3.86 3.52
N ALA A 29 8.54 -4.56 4.29
CA ALA A 29 8.36 -5.98 4.13
C ALA A 29 7.47 -6.32 2.92
N TRP A 30 6.51 -5.45 2.58
CA TRP A 30 5.58 -5.78 1.51
C TRP A 30 5.42 -4.68 0.45
N ALA A 31 5.70 -3.44 0.79
CA ALA A 31 5.51 -2.32 -0.14
C ALA A 31 6.84 -1.81 -0.69
N ALA A 32 7.63 -2.73 -1.27
CA ALA A 32 8.98 -2.42 -1.72
C ALA A 32 9.00 -1.34 -2.81
N GLY A 33 7.93 -1.22 -3.58
CA GLY A 33 7.82 -0.15 -4.58
C GLY A 33 7.69 1.22 -3.97
N LEU A 34 7.25 1.29 -2.72
CA LEU A 34 7.11 2.55 -1.98
C LEU A 34 8.26 2.75 -1.00
N SER A 35 8.70 1.69 -0.33
CA SER A 35 9.55 1.86 0.83
C SER A 35 10.66 0.81 0.87
N HIS A 36 11.91 1.29 0.92
CA HIS A 36 13.08 0.43 1.15
C HIS A 36 13.51 0.49 2.61
N GLY A 37 12.99 1.45 3.36
CA GLY A 37 13.22 1.61 4.78
C GLY A 37 12.21 2.58 5.32
N ILE A 38 12.03 2.58 6.64
CA ILE A 38 11.01 3.41 7.29
C ILE A 38 11.58 3.96 8.59
N GLU A 39 11.28 5.21 8.90
CA GLU A 39 11.64 5.78 10.20
C GLU A 39 10.53 6.69 10.69
N GLU A 40 10.43 6.80 12.01
CA GLU A 40 9.48 7.70 12.65
C GLU A 40 10.23 8.90 13.20
N VAL A 41 9.74 10.10 12.88
CA VAL A 41 10.29 11.35 13.39
C VAL A 41 9.13 12.20 13.87
N ASP A 42 9.08 12.46 15.18
CA ASP A 42 8.03 13.27 15.79
C ASP A 42 6.61 12.80 15.44
N GLY A 43 6.40 11.49 15.46
CA GLY A 43 5.10 10.90 15.16
C GLY A 43 4.76 10.82 13.68
N ARG A 44 5.68 11.21 12.82
CA ARG A 44 5.48 11.16 11.37
C ARG A 44 6.36 10.07 10.78
N TRP A 45 5.83 9.39 9.79
CA TRP A 45 6.53 8.25 9.17
C TRP A 45 7.12 8.65 7.83
N PHE A 46 8.41 8.38 7.66
CA PHE A 46 9.13 8.70 6.44
C PHE A 46 9.72 7.42 5.85
N ALA A 47 9.54 7.26 4.54
CA ALA A 47 10.03 6.10 3.82
C ALA A 47 11.10 6.50 2.82
N SER A 48 12.10 5.64 2.64
CA SER A 48 13.06 5.79 1.56
C SER A 48 12.49 5.07 0.34
N SER A 49 12.29 5.80 -0.74
CA SER A 49 11.64 5.26 -1.93
C SER A 49 12.48 5.57 -3.17
N PRO A 50 12.16 4.95 -4.32
CA PRO A 50 12.82 5.32 -5.58
C PRO A 50 12.63 6.79 -5.93
N MET A 51 11.60 7.45 -5.38
CA MET A 51 11.33 8.86 -5.60
C MET A 51 12.05 9.77 -4.60
N GLY A 52 12.81 9.18 -3.66
CA GLY A 52 13.47 9.90 -2.59
C GLY A 52 12.76 9.66 -1.26
N ARG A 53 13.01 10.55 -0.30
CA ARG A 53 12.37 10.44 1.01
C ARG A 53 10.95 10.98 0.94
N VAL A 54 9.98 10.15 1.30
CA VAL A 54 8.57 10.52 1.27
C VAL A 54 7.95 10.34 2.65
N GLU A 55 6.91 11.12 2.93
CA GLU A 55 6.13 10.93 4.15
C GLU A 55 4.91 10.09 3.82
N VAL A 56 4.59 9.13 4.68
CA VAL A 56 3.42 8.26 4.50
C VAL A 56 2.44 8.52 5.63
N ARG A 57 1.19 8.82 5.27
CA ARG A 57 0.13 9.11 6.23
C ARG A 57 -1.05 8.18 6.00
N PHE A 58 -1.64 7.71 7.10
CA PHE A 58 -2.87 6.92 7.06
C PHE A 58 -3.96 7.74 7.72
N PRO A 59 -4.75 8.50 6.94
CA PRO A 59 -5.69 9.45 7.53
C PRO A 59 -6.94 8.85 8.14
N SER A 60 -7.27 7.58 7.83
CA SER A 60 -8.50 6.95 8.31
C SER A 60 -8.22 5.96 9.44
N ASP A 61 -9.09 5.97 10.46
CA ASP A 61 -9.05 4.98 11.54
C ASP A 61 -10.08 3.88 11.34
N GLU A 62 -10.83 3.93 10.24
CA GLU A 62 -11.85 2.92 10.00
C GLU A 62 -11.23 1.55 9.72
N PRO A 63 -11.80 0.48 10.32
CA PRO A 63 -11.32 -0.87 10.03
C PRO A 63 -11.41 -1.17 8.54
N GLY A 64 -10.34 -1.72 7.98
CA GLY A 64 -10.31 -2.08 6.57
C GLY A 64 -10.06 -0.94 5.60
N VAL A 65 -10.04 0.31 6.06
CA VAL A 65 -9.73 1.46 5.21
C VAL A 65 -8.29 1.87 5.46
N LEU A 66 -7.41 1.48 4.55
CA LEU A 66 -5.97 1.73 4.67
C LEU A 66 -5.50 2.74 3.64
N ASP A 67 -6.41 3.60 3.19
CA ASP A 67 -6.05 4.67 2.27
C ASP A 67 -4.88 5.43 2.85
N HIS A 68 -3.90 5.75 2.01
CA HIS A 68 -2.72 6.46 2.51
C HIS A 68 -2.28 7.53 1.53
N ASP A 69 -1.72 8.58 2.10
CA ASP A 69 -1.17 9.70 1.34
C ASP A 69 0.34 9.60 1.38
N VAL A 70 0.95 9.77 0.21
CA VAL A 70 2.40 9.81 0.08
C VAL A 70 2.77 11.24 -0.31
N VAL A 71 3.53 11.91 0.56
CA VAL A 71 3.97 13.28 0.31
C VAL A 71 5.37 13.21 -0.30
N LEU A 72 5.47 13.61 -1.56
CA LEU A 72 6.73 13.55 -2.31
C LEU A 72 7.67 14.67 -1.88
N PRO A 73 8.98 14.56 -2.19
CA PRO A 73 9.93 15.63 -1.86
C PRO A 73 9.55 16.99 -2.45
N THR A 74 8.79 16.99 -3.55
CA THR A 74 8.30 18.24 -4.17
C THR A 74 7.16 18.88 -3.41
N GLY A 75 6.57 18.15 -2.46
CA GLY A 75 5.36 18.58 -1.76
C GLY A 75 4.07 18.06 -2.37
N GLU A 76 4.16 17.43 -3.52
CA GLU A 76 2.99 16.81 -4.14
C GLU A 76 2.48 15.67 -3.27
N VAL A 77 1.16 15.56 -3.14
CA VAL A 77 0.53 14.49 -2.35
C VAL A 77 -0.13 13.51 -3.30
N VAL A 78 0.23 12.24 -3.19
CA VAL A 78 -0.37 11.17 -3.97
C VAL A 78 -1.26 10.35 -3.04
N HIS A 79 -2.55 10.32 -3.33
CA HIS A 79 -3.52 9.58 -2.51
C HIS A 79 -3.72 8.19 -3.10
N ASN A 80 -3.53 7.17 -2.26
CA ASN A 80 -3.63 5.77 -2.67
C ASN A 80 -4.72 5.06 -1.88
N PRO A 81 -5.91 4.84 -2.49
CA PRO A 81 -6.96 4.06 -1.83
C PRO A 81 -6.54 2.60 -1.68
N LEU A 82 -6.66 2.08 -0.47
CA LEU A 82 -6.32 0.69 -0.17
C LEU A 82 -7.34 0.17 0.83
N ARG A 83 -8.00 -0.92 0.48
CA ARG A 83 -9.09 -1.47 1.29
C ARG A 83 -8.88 -2.95 1.56
N VAL A 84 -9.23 -3.38 2.76
CA VAL A 84 -9.26 -4.79 3.13
C VAL A 84 -10.71 -5.16 3.39
N LEU A 85 -11.24 -6.05 2.58
CA LEU A 85 -12.66 -6.42 2.62
C LEU A 85 -12.78 -7.86 3.08
N ALA A 86 -13.59 -8.10 4.10
CA ALA A 86 -13.82 -9.46 4.58
C ALA A 86 -14.50 -10.30 3.50
N ASP A 87 -14.06 -11.55 3.35
CA ASP A 87 -14.61 -12.47 2.37
C ASP A 87 -14.57 -13.87 3.00
N GLY A 88 -15.67 -14.27 3.63
CA GLY A 88 -15.70 -15.52 4.37
C GLY A 88 -14.72 -15.47 5.54
N ALA A 89 -13.89 -16.49 5.65
CA ALA A 89 -12.85 -16.56 6.68
C ALA A 89 -11.59 -15.79 6.28
N GLY A 90 -11.48 -15.39 5.01
CA GLY A 90 -10.36 -14.64 4.50
C GLY A 90 -10.72 -13.22 4.19
N CYS A 91 -9.98 -12.63 3.25
CA CYS A 91 -10.24 -11.25 2.85
C CYS A 91 -9.76 -11.01 1.43
N ARG A 92 -10.12 -9.83 0.93
CA ARG A 92 -9.62 -9.34 -0.34
C ARG A 92 -9.02 -7.97 -0.09
N VAL A 93 -7.80 -7.76 -0.57
CA VAL A 93 -7.13 -6.47 -0.48
C VAL A 93 -7.20 -5.82 -1.85
N VAL A 94 -7.73 -4.59 -1.90
CA VAL A 94 -7.96 -3.88 -3.15
C VAL A 94 -7.23 -2.54 -3.12
N PHE A 95 -6.37 -2.33 -4.09
CA PHE A 95 -5.67 -1.06 -4.29
C PHE A 95 -6.24 -0.40 -5.54
N THR A 96 -6.68 0.84 -5.43
CA THR A 96 -7.16 1.59 -6.58
C THR A 96 -6.03 2.48 -7.09
N LEU A 97 -5.48 2.12 -8.24
CA LEU A 97 -4.39 2.87 -8.85
C LEU A 97 -4.96 3.89 -9.82
N ASN A 98 -4.67 5.16 -9.56
CA ASN A 98 -5.13 6.26 -10.40
C ASN A 98 -4.00 6.73 -11.30
N ARG A 99 -4.31 6.93 -12.59
CA ARG A 99 -3.35 7.48 -13.52
C ARG A 99 -3.22 8.97 -13.26
N ARG A 100 -2.00 9.42 -13.03
CA ARG A 100 -1.74 10.82 -12.76
C ARG A 100 -1.60 11.60 -14.07
N PRO A 101 -1.90 12.93 -14.04
CA PRO A 101 -1.70 13.76 -15.24
C PRO A 101 -0.27 13.68 -15.72
N GLY A 102 -0.08 13.53 -17.01
CA GLY A 102 1.25 13.46 -17.62
C GLY A 102 1.88 12.09 -17.60
N MET A 103 1.24 11.12 -16.96
CA MET A 103 1.76 9.76 -16.89
C MET A 103 1.47 9.03 -18.21
N SER A 104 2.49 8.39 -18.78
CA SER A 104 2.32 7.60 -19.99
C SER A 104 1.64 6.27 -19.70
N GLU A 105 1.15 5.60 -20.75
CA GLU A 105 0.58 4.26 -20.59
C GLU A 105 1.61 3.27 -20.06
N GLU A 106 2.86 3.41 -20.49
CA GLU A 106 3.94 2.54 -20.03
C GLU A 106 4.24 2.76 -18.55
N GLU A 107 4.23 4.01 -18.11
CA GLU A 107 4.44 4.33 -16.70
C GLU A 107 3.29 3.80 -15.85
N PHE A 108 2.06 3.95 -16.34
CA PHE A 108 0.90 3.44 -15.61
C PHE A 108 0.94 1.91 -15.50
N ALA A 109 1.32 1.23 -16.59
CA ALA A 109 1.45 -0.22 -16.57
C ALA A 109 2.55 -0.68 -15.61
N ALA A 110 3.65 0.05 -15.55
CA ALA A 110 4.74 -0.26 -14.63
C ALA A 110 4.29 -0.11 -13.17
N ASP A 111 3.51 0.94 -12.88
CA ASP A 111 2.97 1.13 -11.54
C ASP A 111 2.00 0.01 -11.18
N ALA A 112 1.15 -0.40 -12.12
CA ALA A 112 0.22 -1.50 -11.88
C ALA A 112 0.96 -2.80 -11.58
N ALA A 113 2.05 -3.06 -12.28
CA ALA A 113 2.86 -4.25 -12.04
C ALA A 113 3.51 -4.19 -10.66
N ALA A 114 3.98 -3.01 -10.25
CA ALA A 114 4.59 -2.83 -8.94
C ALA A 114 3.58 -3.05 -7.82
N VAL A 115 2.36 -2.52 -7.97
CA VAL A 115 1.30 -2.71 -6.98
C VAL A 115 0.92 -4.18 -6.89
N THR A 116 0.80 -4.86 -8.04
CA THR A 116 0.49 -6.29 -8.06
C THR A 116 1.54 -7.08 -7.30
N ALA A 117 2.82 -6.79 -7.53
CA ALA A 117 3.91 -7.47 -6.85
C ALA A 117 3.86 -7.20 -5.33
N ASP A 118 3.55 -5.97 -4.95
CA ASP A 118 3.46 -5.61 -3.54
C ASP A 118 2.32 -6.36 -2.85
N LEU A 119 1.15 -6.43 -3.48
CA LEU A 119 0.02 -7.15 -2.90
C LEU A 119 0.30 -8.65 -2.79
N ASP A 120 0.96 -9.22 -3.79
CA ASP A 120 1.38 -10.63 -3.73
C ASP A 120 2.36 -10.86 -2.58
N ARG A 121 3.27 -9.92 -2.36
CA ARG A 121 4.21 -10.02 -1.24
C ARG A 121 3.49 -9.89 0.10
N LEU A 122 2.49 -9.00 0.19
CA LEU A 122 1.69 -8.88 1.39
C LEU A 122 1.02 -10.21 1.72
N ARG A 123 0.43 -10.87 0.71
CA ARG A 123 -0.18 -12.17 0.90
C ARG A 123 0.83 -13.19 1.43
N GLU A 124 2.03 -13.21 0.84
CA GLU A 124 3.06 -14.15 1.27
C GLU A 124 3.52 -13.89 2.69
N VAL A 125 3.72 -12.62 3.04
CA VAL A 125 4.22 -12.27 4.36
C VAL A 125 3.21 -12.61 5.45
N VAL A 126 1.94 -12.23 5.27
CA VAL A 126 0.94 -12.50 6.31
C VAL A 126 0.62 -13.98 6.40
N SER A 127 0.70 -14.71 5.29
CA SER A 127 0.47 -16.15 5.30
C SER A 127 1.64 -16.88 5.95
N GLY A 128 2.84 -16.38 5.78
CA GLY A 128 4.04 -16.98 6.36
C GLY A 128 4.26 -16.66 7.82
N GLN A 129 3.53 -15.69 8.38
CA GLN A 129 3.66 -15.34 9.79
C GLN A 129 2.97 -16.32 10.73
N ARG A 130 2.20 -17.20 10.17
CA ARG A 130 1.57 -18.23 10.94
C ARG A 130 2.63 -19.24 11.35
N SER A 131 2.67 -19.58 12.58
CA SER A 131 3.66 -20.54 13.03
C SER A 131 3.00 -21.74 13.67
#